data_49345beee147c3f4c51efae1d46bb469
#
_entry.id   49345beee147c3f4c51efae1d46bb469
#
_cell.length_a   1.000
_cell.length_b   1.000
_cell.length_c   1.000
_cell.angle_alpha   90.00
_cell.angle_beta   90.00
_cell.angle_gamma   90.00
#
_symmetry.space_group_name_H-M   'P 1'
#
loop_
_entity.id
_entity.type
_entity.pdbx_description
1 polymer ?
#
loop_
_entity_poly.entity_id
_entity_poly.type
_entity_poly.pdbx_seq_one_letter_code
_entity_poly.pdbx_strand_id
1 'polypeptide(L)'
;MKKHIIYLLVSGFALLSNMALTSCSDDDVEDANDVLVVKSVLPTKVMEGQVVTITGTGLEKATSVVFPGNVSVNNITKVGNGYISVITPAGVSAEGGTVTIEADGESAESVMTLTIGKPEPLRVAPLDKEIKINECVEVYGNDLEFITKAYFPGEEGKDIVVDASNFKRKATGSLYIYSPMGIKAGLAQVV
;
A
#
# COMPACT_ATOMS: atom_id res chain seq x y z
N MET A 1 24.57 1.79 -72.53
CA MET A 1 25.15 2.43 -71.33
C MET A 1 24.43 2.08 -69.99
N LYS A 2 23.83 0.90 -69.89
CA LYS A 2 23.10 0.52 -68.60
C LYS A 2 23.66 -0.72 -67.86
N LYS A 3 24.74 -1.31 -68.38
CA LYS A 3 25.31 -2.56 -67.84
C LYS A 3 26.51 -2.34 -66.90
N HIS A 4 27.12 -1.15 -66.87
CA HIS A 4 28.30 -0.92 -66.06
C HIS A 4 27.98 -0.33 -64.62
N ILE A 5 26.77 0.16 -64.42
CA ILE A 5 26.35 0.73 -63.11
C ILE A 5 26.01 -0.37 -62.10
N ILE A 6 25.58 -1.54 -62.61
CA ILE A 6 25.17 -2.66 -61.71
C ILE A 6 26.39 -3.36 -61.08
N TYR A 7 27.52 -3.38 -61.75
CA TYR A 7 28.74 -4.01 -61.22
C TYR A 7 29.46 -3.16 -60.15
N LEU A 8 29.26 -1.86 -60.16
CA LEU A 8 29.85 -0.95 -59.16
C LEU A 8 29.10 -0.98 -57.82
N LEU A 9 27.81 -1.33 -57.84
CA LEU A 9 27.00 -1.47 -56.61
C LEU A 9 27.21 -2.81 -55.89
N VAL A 10 27.62 -3.85 -56.62
CA VAL A 10 27.86 -5.19 -56.06
C VAL A 10 29.25 -5.26 -55.42
N SER A 11 30.25 -4.53 -55.92
CA SER A 11 31.61 -4.54 -55.37
C SER A 11 31.75 -3.67 -54.08
N GLY A 12 30.83 -2.74 -53.87
CA GLY A 12 30.82 -1.90 -52.66
C GLY A 12 30.25 -2.56 -51.39
N PHE A 13 29.49 -3.68 -51.59
CA PHE A 13 28.85 -4.34 -50.47
C PHE A 13 29.69 -5.48 -49.83
N ALA A 14 30.78 -5.87 -50.48
CA ALA A 14 31.64 -6.95 -49.99
C ALA A 14 32.77 -6.52 -49.05
N LEU A 15 32.92 -5.21 -48.76
CA LEU A 15 34.00 -4.68 -47.90
C LEU A 15 33.55 -4.24 -46.51
N LEU A 16 32.28 -4.44 -46.15
CA LEU A 16 31.73 -4.03 -44.83
C LEU A 16 31.44 -5.22 -43.89
N SER A 17 31.88 -6.43 -44.20
CA SER A 17 31.59 -7.62 -43.39
C SER A 17 32.75 -8.09 -42.49
N ASN A 18 33.69 -7.25 -42.14
CA ASN A 18 34.70 -7.54 -41.12
C ASN A 18 34.69 -6.51 -39.99
N MET A 19 33.50 -6.12 -39.48
CA MET A 19 33.42 -5.68 -38.12
C MET A 19 33.36 -6.94 -37.25
N ALA A 20 34.50 -7.22 -36.64
CA ALA A 20 34.60 -8.19 -35.56
C ALA A 20 33.48 -7.94 -34.59
N LEU A 21 32.66 -8.96 -34.37
CA LEU A 21 31.92 -9.12 -33.16
C LEU A 21 32.99 -9.27 -32.08
N THR A 22 33.45 -8.16 -31.52
CA THR A 22 34.01 -8.20 -30.17
C THR A 22 32.85 -8.69 -29.31
N SER A 23 32.87 -9.99 -29.01
CA SER A 23 32.24 -10.55 -27.85
C SER A 23 32.53 -9.58 -26.71
N CYS A 24 31.51 -8.94 -26.17
CA CYS A 24 31.58 -8.44 -24.82
C CYS A 24 31.92 -9.67 -24.00
N SER A 25 33.17 -9.70 -23.50
CA SER A 25 33.54 -10.52 -22.38
C SER A 25 32.49 -10.27 -21.29
N ASP A 26 32.05 -11.33 -20.66
CA ASP A 26 31.39 -11.33 -19.36
C ASP A 26 32.33 -10.65 -18.34
N ASP A 27 32.34 -9.33 -18.35
CA ASP A 27 32.83 -8.54 -17.26
C ASP A 27 31.59 -8.23 -16.41
N ASP A 28 31.48 -8.99 -15.32
CA ASP A 28 30.74 -8.70 -14.09
C ASP A 28 29.58 -7.69 -14.29
N VAL A 29 28.48 -8.17 -14.86
CA VAL A 29 27.20 -7.57 -14.58
C VAL A 29 26.99 -7.86 -13.09
N GLU A 30 27.43 -6.94 -12.22
CA GLU A 30 26.90 -6.89 -10.86
C GLU A 30 25.39 -6.98 -11.05
N ASP A 31 24.83 -8.06 -10.54
CA ASP A 31 23.39 -8.32 -10.68
C ASP A 31 22.68 -7.07 -10.19
N ALA A 32 22.06 -6.34 -11.10
CA ALA A 32 21.31 -5.10 -10.77
C ALA A 32 20.20 -5.36 -9.74
N ASN A 33 19.99 -6.64 -9.41
CA ASN A 33 19.13 -7.10 -8.34
C ASN A 33 19.79 -7.08 -6.95
N ASP A 34 21.11 -6.89 -6.86
CA ASP A 34 21.84 -6.95 -5.59
C ASP A 34 21.88 -5.61 -4.85
N VAL A 35 21.56 -4.52 -5.53
CA VAL A 35 21.50 -3.18 -4.94
C VAL A 35 20.19 -3.00 -4.19
N LEU A 36 20.29 -2.60 -2.93
CA LEU A 36 19.13 -2.31 -2.10
C LEU A 36 18.40 -1.06 -2.59
N VAL A 37 17.20 -1.22 -3.12
CA VAL A 37 16.34 -0.12 -3.58
C VAL A 37 14.89 -0.36 -3.17
N VAL A 38 14.25 0.64 -2.60
CA VAL A 38 12.81 0.65 -2.32
C VAL A 38 12.08 1.34 -3.47
N LYS A 39 11.28 0.57 -4.22
CA LYS A 39 10.49 1.07 -5.37
C LYS A 39 9.11 1.55 -4.98
N SER A 40 8.43 0.79 -4.11
CA SER A 40 7.10 1.18 -3.63
C SER A 40 6.81 0.66 -2.22
N VAL A 41 5.92 1.36 -1.54
CA VAL A 41 5.35 1.00 -0.24
C VAL A 41 3.83 1.05 -0.37
N LEU A 42 3.13 -0.05 -0.18
CA LEU A 42 1.69 -0.16 -0.39
C LEU A 42 1.00 -0.93 0.75
N PRO A 43 -0.17 -0.44 1.19
CA PRO A 43 -0.79 0.82 0.82
C PRO A 43 -0.01 2.03 1.41
N THR A 44 -0.19 3.21 0.84
CA THR A 44 0.48 4.46 1.31
C THR A 44 -0.21 5.07 2.54
N LYS A 45 -1.40 4.62 2.86
CA LYS A 45 -2.11 4.98 4.09
C LYS A 45 -2.56 3.69 4.81
N VAL A 46 -2.21 3.57 6.07
CA VAL A 46 -2.44 2.37 6.89
C VAL A 46 -2.83 2.73 8.31
N MET A 47 -3.34 1.77 9.04
CA MET A 47 -3.45 1.79 10.50
C MET A 47 -2.47 0.82 11.15
N GLU A 48 -2.24 1.00 12.44
CA GLU A 48 -1.53 0.03 13.27
C GLU A 48 -2.11 -1.38 13.10
N GLY A 49 -1.25 -2.38 13.01
CA GLY A 49 -1.63 -3.78 12.82
C GLY A 49 -1.93 -4.18 11.39
N GLN A 50 -1.97 -3.25 10.43
CA GLN A 50 -2.17 -3.56 9.02
C GLN A 50 -0.86 -3.95 8.33
N VAL A 51 -0.98 -4.79 7.31
CA VAL A 51 0.17 -5.25 6.51
C VAL A 51 0.55 -4.18 5.50
N VAL A 52 1.83 -3.86 5.45
CA VAL A 52 2.47 -3.05 4.41
C VAL A 52 3.33 -3.97 3.54
N THR A 53 3.19 -3.85 2.24
CA THR A 53 4.03 -4.53 1.26
C THR A 53 5.00 -3.54 0.64
N ILE A 54 6.27 -3.87 0.67
CA ILE A 54 7.37 -3.06 0.14
C ILE A 54 7.96 -3.80 -1.04
N THR A 55 8.08 -3.14 -2.18
CA THR A 55 8.68 -3.71 -3.39
C THR A 55 10.00 -3.01 -3.71
N GLY A 56 10.92 -3.76 -4.29
CA GLY A 56 12.24 -3.22 -4.60
C GLY A 56 13.21 -4.27 -5.12
N THR A 57 14.49 -3.98 -5.01
CA THR A 57 15.61 -4.91 -5.27
C THR A 57 16.45 -5.06 -4.01
N GLY A 58 17.16 -6.17 -3.85
CA GLY A 58 18.00 -6.45 -2.68
C GLY A 58 17.21 -6.65 -1.36
N LEU A 59 15.88 -6.74 -1.42
CA LEU A 59 15.02 -6.82 -0.23
C LEU A 59 15.12 -8.15 0.52
N GLU A 60 15.64 -9.20 -0.11
CA GLU A 60 15.91 -10.49 0.53
C GLU A 60 16.96 -10.38 1.66
N LYS A 61 17.82 -9.34 1.60
CA LYS A 61 18.83 -9.03 2.62
C LYS A 61 18.29 -8.19 3.78
N ALA A 62 17.03 -7.69 3.67
CA ALA A 62 16.44 -6.83 4.69
C ALA A 62 16.47 -7.47 6.08
N THR A 63 16.99 -6.75 7.06
CA THR A 63 17.06 -7.11 8.47
C THR A 63 16.08 -6.36 9.32
N SER A 64 15.78 -5.10 8.95
CA SER A 64 14.77 -4.29 9.61
C SER A 64 14.05 -3.34 8.65
N VAL A 65 12.86 -2.94 9.05
CA VAL A 65 12.05 -1.88 8.43
C VAL A 65 11.83 -0.79 9.46
N VAL A 66 12.30 0.42 9.16
CA VAL A 66 12.13 1.58 10.04
C VAL A 66 10.98 2.43 9.50
N PHE A 67 9.93 2.53 10.29
CA PHE A 67 8.76 3.34 10.02
C PHE A 67 8.95 4.80 10.47
N PRO A 68 8.13 5.74 9.94
CA PRO A 68 8.14 7.13 10.40
C PRO A 68 8.03 7.25 11.91
N GLY A 69 8.85 8.12 12.53
CA GLY A 69 8.99 8.20 13.97
C GLY A 69 10.09 7.30 14.55
N ASN A 70 10.95 6.73 13.70
CA ASN A 70 12.05 5.84 14.06
C ASN A 70 11.60 4.53 14.76
N VAL A 71 10.44 4.00 14.35
CA VAL A 71 9.93 2.74 14.88
C VAL A 71 10.42 1.59 14.01
N SER A 72 11.34 0.79 14.54
CA SER A 72 11.97 -0.34 13.83
C SER A 72 11.20 -1.64 14.06
N VAL A 73 11.06 -2.44 12.97
CA VAL A 73 10.43 -3.77 12.98
C VAL A 73 11.36 -4.76 12.29
N ASN A 74 11.70 -5.85 13.00
CA ASN A 74 12.59 -6.91 12.50
C ASN A 74 11.80 -8.17 12.07
N ASN A 75 10.50 -8.23 12.39
CA ASN A 75 9.66 -9.35 11.97
C ASN A 75 9.14 -9.11 10.55
N ILE A 76 9.96 -9.46 9.57
CA ILE A 76 9.73 -9.25 8.16
C ILE A 76 9.36 -10.57 7.50
N THR A 77 8.25 -10.60 6.77
CA THR A 77 7.91 -11.73 5.91
C THR A 77 8.47 -11.48 4.52
N LYS A 78 9.47 -12.28 4.13
CA LYS A 78 10.08 -12.22 2.80
C LYS A 78 9.29 -13.10 1.83
N VAL A 79 8.86 -12.54 0.71
CA VAL A 79 8.07 -13.25 -0.29
C VAL A 79 8.75 -13.08 -1.65
N GLY A 80 9.67 -13.99 -1.98
CA GLY A 80 10.49 -13.92 -3.21
C GLY A 80 11.54 -12.79 -3.17
N ASN A 81 12.18 -12.55 -4.30
CA ASN A 81 13.32 -11.63 -4.41
C ASN A 81 12.92 -10.16 -4.56
N GLY A 82 11.65 -9.85 -4.79
CA GLY A 82 11.20 -8.51 -5.19
C GLY A 82 10.32 -7.79 -4.18
N TYR A 83 9.90 -8.43 -3.08
CA TYR A 83 9.05 -7.78 -2.08
C TYR A 83 9.10 -8.44 -0.70
N ILE A 84 8.86 -7.62 0.30
CA ILE A 84 8.71 -8.00 1.70
C ILE A 84 7.38 -7.47 2.23
N SER A 85 6.85 -8.13 3.24
CA SER A 85 5.67 -7.68 3.97
C SER A 85 5.98 -7.53 5.44
N VAL A 86 5.43 -6.49 6.05
CA VAL A 86 5.63 -6.17 7.47
C VAL A 86 4.32 -5.63 8.06
N ILE A 87 4.09 -5.91 9.32
CA ILE A 87 2.93 -5.35 10.04
C ILE A 87 3.30 -3.96 10.55
N THR A 88 2.44 -2.98 10.30
CA THR A 88 2.60 -1.62 10.82
C THR A 88 2.62 -1.64 12.35
N PRO A 89 3.70 -1.21 13.00
CA PRO A 89 3.80 -1.21 14.45
C PRO A 89 3.01 -0.07 15.10
N ALA A 90 2.82 -0.17 16.41
CA ALA A 90 2.37 0.95 17.23
C ALA A 90 3.42 2.06 17.28
N GLY A 91 2.98 3.31 17.42
CA GLY A 91 3.87 4.44 17.64
C GLY A 91 4.45 5.06 16.37
N VAL A 92 4.03 4.63 15.19
CA VAL A 92 4.38 5.31 13.93
C VAL A 92 3.87 6.75 13.97
N SER A 93 4.69 7.70 13.47
CA SER A 93 4.32 9.12 13.44
C SER A 93 3.00 9.34 12.71
N ALA A 94 2.07 10.03 13.35
CA ALA A 94 0.76 10.36 12.77
C ALA A 94 0.86 11.29 11.54
N GLU A 95 1.95 12.04 11.43
CA GLU A 95 2.21 12.90 10.28
C GLU A 95 2.72 12.10 9.06
N GLY A 96 3.07 10.83 9.30
CA GLY A 96 3.66 9.99 8.29
C GLY A 96 5.13 10.31 8.01
N GLY A 97 5.63 9.79 6.90
CA GLY A 97 7.01 9.95 6.46
C GLY A 97 7.46 8.79 5.57
N THR A 98 8.74 8.77 5.27
CA THR A 98 9.37 7.71 4.50
C THR A 98 9.59 6.46 5.34
N VAL A 99 9.64 5.32 4.66
CA VAL A 99 9.99 4.03 5.25
C VAL A 99 11.41 3.70 4.82
N THR A 100 12.26 3.33 5.77
CA THR A 100 13.65 2.94 5.50
C THR A 100 13.81 1.44 5.68
N ILE A 101 14.50 0.78 4.75
CA ILE A 101 14.90 -0.62 4.85
C ILE A 101 16.37 -0.66 5.22
N GLU A 102 16.71 -1.47 6.21
CA GLU A 102 18.09 -1.75 6.58
C GLU A 102 18.46 -3.18 6.17
N ALA A 103 19.62 -3.36 5.55
CA ALA A 103 20.13 -4.63 5.08
C ALA A 103 21.67 -4.62 5.12
N ASP A 104 22.29 -5.55 5.85
CA ASP A 104 23.75 -5.79 5.87
C ASP A 104 24.65 -4.53 5.97
N GLY A 105 24.19 -3.50 6.70
CA GLY A 105 24.91 -2.24 6.87
C GLY A 105 24.60 -1.18 5.82
N GLU A 106 23.74 -1.50 4.86
CA GLU A 106 23.18 -0.55 3.89
C GLU A 106 21.78 -0.13 4.32
N SER A 107 21.31 0.99 3.80
CA SER A 107 19.95 1.45 4.00
C SER A 107 19.37 2.06 2.74
N ALA A 108 18.09 1.84 2.49
CA ALA A 108 17.36 2.46 1.39
C ALA A 108 16.04 3.04 1.89
N GLU A 109 15.76 4.26 1.48
CA GLU A 109 14.56 5.00 1.86
C GLU A 109 13.53 4.97 0.74
N SER A 110 12.25 4.91 1.11
CA SER A 110 11.16 4.95 0.13
C SER A 110 11.01 6.36 -0.46
N VAL A 111 10.73 6.44 -1.76
CA VAL A 111 10.35 7.69 -2.42
C VAL A 111 8.95 8.13 -1.98
N MET A 112 8.07 7.14 -1.72
CA MET A 112 6.69 7.38 -1.30
C MET A 112 6.61 7.50 0.21
N THR A 113 5.80 8.45 0.68
CA THR A 113 5.50 8.60 2.11
C THR A 113 4.37 7.66 2.52
N LEU A 114 4.53 7.06 3.68
CA LEU A 114 3.49 6.31 4.39
C LEU A 114 2.79 7.27 5.37
N THR A 115 1.47 7.23 5.42
CA THR A 115 0.68 8.00 6.39
C THR A 115 -0.16 7.06 7.25
N ILE A 116 -0.47 7.49 8.48
CA ILE A 116 -1.36 6.76 9.37
C ILE A 116 -2.79 7.26 9.21
N GLY A 117 -3.71 6.35 8.91
CA GLY A 117 -5.13 6.65 8.84
C GLY A 117 -5.68 7.00 10.23
N LYS A 118 -6.48 8.05 10.28
CA LYS A 118 -7.15 8.50 11.50
C LYS A 118 -8.64 8.65 11.23
N PRO A 119 -9.45 7.62 11.51
CA PRO A 119 -10.89 7.71 11.35
C PRO A 119 -11.47 8.85 12.18
N GLU A 120 -12.16 9.77 11.51
CA GLU A 120 -12.79 10.92 12.15
C GLU A 120 -14.21 11.11 11.62
N PRO A 121 -15.24 10.53 12.27
CA PRO A 121 -16.62 10.78 11.95
C PRO A 121 -16.99 12.23 12.33
N LEU A 122 -17.42 13.01 11.35
CA LEU A 122 -17.74 14.45 11.55
C LEU A 122 -19.24 14.70 11.57
N ARG A 123 -20.04 13.89 10.87
CA ARG A 123 -21.48 14.10 10.75
C ARG A 123 -22.21 12.78 10.50
N VAL A 124 -23.37 12.64 11.12
CA VAL A 124 -24.29 11.53 10.91
C VAL A 124 -25.57 12.07 10.25
N ALA A 125 -26.12 11.35 9.30
CA ALA A 125 -27.40 11.66 8.67
C ALA A 125 -28.34 10.41 8.73
N PRO A 126 -29.64 10.61 8.93
CA PRO A 126 -30.32 11.89 9.08
C PRO A 126 -29.99 12.62 10.38
N LEU A 127 -29.91 13.95 10.31
CA LEU A 127 -29.76 14.81 11.48
C LEU A 127 -31.12 15.00 12.15
N ASP A 128 -31.13 15.09 13.47
CA ASP A 128 -32.31 15.45 14.29
C ASP A 128 -33.52 14.53 14.10
N LYS A 129 -33.30 13.28 13.71
CA LYS A 129 -34.34 12.27 13.52
C LYS A 129 -33.98 10.99 14.28
N GLU A 130 -35.01 10.41 14.93
CA GLU A 130 -34.88 9.08 15.47
C GLU A 130 -34.64 8.05 14.37
N ILE A 131 -33.58 7.26 14.50
CA ILE A 131 -33.25 6.18 13.59
C ILE A 131 -34.14 4.97 13.90
N LYS A 132 -34.88 4.51 12.91
CA LYS A 132 -35.74 3.31 13.02
C LYS A 132 -34.93 2.06 12.65
N ILE A 133 -35.46 0.90 13.07
CA ILE A 133 -34.94 -0.40 12.67
C ILE A 133 -34.89 -0.50 11.15
N ASN A 134 -33.77 -1.03 10.62
CA ASN A 134 -33.50 -1.21 9.20
C ASN A 134 -33.50 0.13 8.39
N GLU A 135 -33.25 1.23 9.04
CA GLU A 135 -33.01 2.51 8.41
C GLU A 135 -31.53 2.71 8.08
N CYS A 136 -31.24 3.32 6.95
CA CYS A 136 -29.86 3.60 6.55
C CYS A 136 -29.33 4.80 7.33
N VAL A 137 -28.27 4.59 8.07
CA VAL A 137 -27.49 5.63 8.75
C VAL A 137 -26.30 5.96 7.87
N GLU A 138 -26.14 7.23 7.57
CA GLU A 138 -25.03 7.75 6.78
C GLU A 138 -24.06 8.49 7.71
N VAL A 139 -22.82 8.06 7.75
CA VAL A 139 -21.74 8.72 8.49
C VAL A 139 -20.79 9.35 7.49
N TYR A 140 -20.48 10.62 7.66
CA TYR A 140 -19.53 11.37 6.85
C TYR A 140 -18.34 11.81 7.70
N GLY A 141 -17.16 11.80 7.11
CA GLY A 141 -15.93 12.14 7.82
C GLY A 141 -14.67 11.86 7.02
N ASN A 142 -13.56 11.70 7.71
CA ASN A 142 -12.26 11.41 7.14
C ASN A 142 -11.84 9.98 7.48
N ASP A 143 -11.11 9.34 6.58
CA ASP A 143 -10.49 8.01 6.76
C ASP A 143 -11.48 6.92 7.25
N LEU A 144 -12.75 7.04 6.88
CA LEU A 144 -13.82 6.15 7.34
C LEU A 144 -13.68 4.72 6.80
N GLU A 145 -12.87 4.50 5.77
CA GLU A 145 -12.52 3.17 5.27
C GLU A 145 -11.82 2.29 6.31
N PHE A 146 -11.25 2.88 7.35
CA PHE A 146 -10.61 2.17 8.45
C PHE A 146 -11.56 1.77 9.59
N ILE A 147 -12.79 2.28 9.60
CA ILE A 147 -13.80 1.87 10.59
C ILE A 147 -14.16 0.41 10.39
N THR A 148 -14.11 -0.37 11.46
CA THR A 148 -14.32 -1.82 11.43
C THR A 148 -15.64 -2.25 12.03
N LYS A 149 -16.23 -1.45 12.92
CA LYS A 149 -17.46 -1.78 13.65
C LYS A 149 -18.34 -0.55 13.88
N ALA A 150 -19.62 -0.80 13.92
CA ALA A 150 -20.61 0.15 14.43
C ALA A 150 -21.36 -0.49 15.60
N TYR A 151 -21.58 0.28 16.65
CA TYR A 151 -22.26 -0.14 17.87
C TYR A 151 -23.58 0.62 17.98
N PHE A 152 -24.65 -0.12 18.09
CA PHE A 152 -25.99 0.41 18.28
C PHE A 152 -26.51 -0.01 19.66
N PRO A 153 -27.17 0.87 20.39
CA PRO A 153 -27.70 0.54 21.71
C PRO A 153 -28.77 -0.57 21.59
N GLY A 154 -28.64 -1.62 22.35
CA GLY A 154 -29.55 -2.74 22.41
C GLY A 154 -30.24 -2.88 23.77
N GLU A 155 -30.77 -4.07 24.04
CA GLU A 155 -31.45 -4.37 25.31
C GLU A 155 -30.49 -4.51 26.48
N GLU A 156 -30.95 -4.22 27.66
CA GLU A 156 -30.20 -4.39 28.92
C GLU A 156 -28.82 -3.68 28.94
N GLY A 157 -28.67 -2.59 28.15
CA GLY A 157 -27.41 -1.86 28.05
C GLY A 157 -26.31 -2.59 27.26
N LYS A 158 -26.67 -3.65 26.53
CA LYS A 158 -25.74 -4.33 25.61
C LYS A 158 -25.82 -3.75 24.21
N ASP A 159 -24.68 -3.44 23.64
CA ASP A 159 -24.61 -2.96 22.27
C ASP A 159 -24.83 -4.07 21.24
N ILE A 160 -25.52 -3.74 20.15
CA ILE A 160 -25.60 -4.56 18.97
C ILE A 160 -24.48 -4.14 18.04
N VAL A 161 -23.58 -5.06 17.71
CA VAL A 161 -22.40 -4.80 16.89
C VAL A 161 -22.71 -5.13 15.44
N VAL A 162 -22.43 -4.18 14.55
CA VAL A 162 -22.45 -4.38 13.10
C VAL A 162 -21.02 -4.29 12.58
N ASP A 163 -20.49 -5.40 12.07
CA ASP A 163 -19.14 -5.44 11.50
C ASP A 163 -19.09 -4.78 10.13
N ALA A 164 -17.93 -4.27 9.74
CA ALA A 164 -17.71 -3.57 8.47
C ALA A 164 -18.08 -4.39 7.23
N SER A 165 -18.02 -5.71 7.30
CA SER A 165 -18.49 -6.62 6.24
C SER A 165 -19.98 -6.50 5.94
N ASN A 166 -20.75 -6.00 6.91
CA ASN A 166 -22.21 -5.78 6.82
C ASN A 166 -22.56 -4.31 6.51
N PHE A 167 -21.58 -3.44 6.30
CA PHE A 167 -21.85 -2.08 5.88
C PHE A 167 -22.30 -2.08 4.42
N LYS A 168 -23.39 -1.35 4.11
CA LYS A 168 -23.88 -1.19 2.75
C LYS A 168 -22.82 -0.54 1.85
N ARG A 169 -22.08 0.41 2.41
CA ARG A 169 -20.98 1.11 1.75
C ARG A 169 -19.94 1.52 2.78
N LYS A 170 -18.69 1.37 2.40
CA LYS A 170 -17.56 1.88 3.15
C LYS A 170 -16.56 2.55 2.20
N ALA A 171 -16.30 3.83 2.41
CA ALA A 171 -15.37 4.62 1.62
C ALA A 171 -14.67 5.65 2.52
N THR A 172 -13.61 6.27 2.02
CA THR A 172 -12.80 7.26 2.76
C THR A 172 -13.62 8.36 3.42
N GLY A 173 -14.62 8.90 2.70
CA GLY A 173 -15.42 10.03 3.20
C GLY A 173 -16.83 9.68 3.66
N SER A 174 -17.27 8.41 3.56
CA SER A 174 -18.65 8.05 3.91
C SER A 174 -18.83 6.57 4.23
N LEU A 175 -19.69 6.30 5.22
CA LEU A 175 -20.20 4.97 5.55
C LEU A 175 -21.73 4.98 5.45
N TYR A 176 -22.29 3.86 4.95
CA TYR A 176 -23.74 3.61 4.96
C TYR A 176 -23.97 2.30 5.71
N ILE A 177 -24.70 2.39 6.81
CA ILE A 177 -24.92 1.28 7.73
C ILE A 177 -26.43 1.17 7.98
N TYR A 178 -27.01 -0.01 7.80
CA TYR A 178 -28.38 -0.24 8.23
C TYR A 178 -28.43 -0.49 9.72
N SER A 179 -29.31 0.25 10.40
CA SER A 179 -29.57 0.01 11.82
C SER A 179 -30.10 -1.41 12.03
N PRO A 180 -29.56 -2.18 12.97
CA PRO A 180 -29.95 -3.57 13.20
C PRO A 180 -31.32 -3.67 13.88
N MET A 181 -31.87 -4.91 13.87
CA MET A 181 -33.05 -5.22 14.68
C MET A 181 -32.71 -5.18 16.16
N GLY A 182 -33.67 -4.80 17.00
CA GLY A 182 -33.51 -4.79 18.46
C GLY A 182 -32.84 -3.56 19.03
N ILE A 183 -32.58 -2.52 18.22
CA ILE A 183 -32.04 -1.25 18.72
C ILE A 183 -33.00 -0.60 19.73
N LYS A 184 -32.43 0.06 20.74
CA LYS A 184 -33.13 0.85 21.76
C LYS A 184 -32.68 2.31 21.68
N ALA A 185 -33.39 3.16 22.40
CA ALA A 185 -32.97 4.57 22.51
C ALA A 185 -31.59 4.69 23.18
N GLY A 186 -30.68 5.43 22.56
CA GLY A 186 -29.32 5.62 23.03
C GLY A 186 -28.40 6.18 21.95
N LEU A 187 -27.10 6.25 22.25
CA LEU A 187 -26.07 6.73 21.33
C LEU A 187 -25.43 5.56 20.58
N ALA A 188 -25.40 5.64 19.26
CA ALA A 188 -24.63 4.74 18.42
C ALA A 188 -23.19 5.25 18.27
N GLN A 189 -22.23 4.32 18.08
CA GLN A 189 -20.82 4.63 17.91
C GLN A 189 -20.26 3.88 16.71
N VAL A 190 -19.21 4.42 16.09
CA VAL A 190 -18.39 3.76 15.07
C VAL A 190 -16.94 3.73 15.53
N VAL A 191 -16.26 2.59 15.29
CA VAL A 191 -14.88 2.34 15.72
C VAL A 191 -14.07 1.66 14.61
#